data_10771901003f747afa044e4c199e62a9
#
_entry.id   10771901003f747afa044e4c199e62a9
#
_cell.length_a   1.000
_cell.length_b   1.000
_cell.length_c   1.000
_cell.angle_alpha   90.00
_cell.angle_beta   90.00
_cell.angle_gamma   90.00
#
_symmetry.space_group_name_H-M   'P 1'
#
loop_
_entity.id
_entity.type
_entity.pdbx_description
1 polymer ?
#
loop_
_entity_poly.entity_id
_entity_poly.type
_entity_poly.pdbx_seq_one_letter_code
_entity_poly.pdbx_strand_id
1 'polypeptide(L)'
;MNAKVISIYAADTSGVCSALYELGGMTVVHDASGCNSTYATHDEPRWYDRKSMIYISALTEADAVMGNDGKFIRDVAKAAGELSPKFIAICGSPMPAMTGFDYSSAAEEIERETGLTTFFVDTNGTHSYLQGAEGAFLNIAKLFCCEGKEKQANSVNIIGATPLDFSVNTSVSSIKKWL
;
A
#
# COMPACT_ATOMS: atom_id res chain seq x y z
N MET A 1 21.75 25.13 -11.13
CA MET A 1 21.66 24.42 -9.82
C MET A 1 21.87 22.94 -10.10
N ASN A 2 22.96 22.35 -9.64
CA ASN A 2 23.21 20.93 -9.89
C ASN A 2 22.53 20.15 -8.76
N ALA A 3 21.42 19.51 -9.04
CA ALA A 3 20.81 18.57 -8.10
C ALA A 3 21.76 17.37 -7.96
N LYS A 4 22.24 17.13 -6.75
CA LYS A 4 23.14 16.00 -6.44
C LYS A 4 22.36 14.73 -6.04
N VAL A 5 21.09 14.86 -5.74
CA VAL A 5 20.20 13.79 -5.33
C VAL A 5 18.85 13.99 -6.01
N ILE A 6 18.35 12.96 -6.65
CA ILE A 6 17.01 12.93 -7.24
C ILE A 6 16.22 11.92 -6.42
N SER A 7 15.11 12.36 -5.82
CA SER A 7 14.15 11.46 -5.20
C SER A 7 13.35 10.76 -6.29
N ILE A 8 13.32 9.44 -6.28
CA ILE A 8 12.62 8.65 -7.30
C ILE A 8 11.14 8.50 -6.95
N TYR A 9 10.83 8.33 -5.67
CA TYR A 9 9.46 8.14 -5.20
C TYR A 9 9.12 9.20 -4.15
N ALA A 10 8.33 10.16 -4.54
CA ALA A 10 7.90 11.25 -3.64
C ALA A 10 6.42 11.15 -3.23
N ALA A 11 5.63 10.33 -3.91
CA ALA A 11 4.19 10.27 -3.71
C ALA A 11 3.78 9.37 -2.53
N ASP A 12 2.66 9.74 -1.92
CA ASP A 12 2.00 9.02 -0.82
C ASP A 12 1.67 7.56 -1.17
N THR A 13 1.18 7.30 -2.36
CA THR A 13 0.90 5.94 -2.87
C THR A 13 2.13 5.03 -2.77
N SER A 14 3.33 5.55 -3.07
CA SER A 14 4.59 4.82 -2.92
C SER A 14 4.87 4.47 -1.45
N GLY A 15 4.59 5.39 -0.54
CA GLY A 15 4.71 5.15 0.91
C GLY A 15 3.81 4.02 1.40
N VAL A 16 2.57 3.97 0.91
CA VAL A 16 1.64 2.86 1.21
C VAL A 16 2.18 1.54 0.69
N CYS A 17 2.57 1.48 -0.58
CA CYS A 17 3.10 0.27 -1.19
C CYS A 17 4.32 -0.27 -0.43
N SER A 18 5.24 0.58 -0.03
CA SER A 18 6.43 0.18 0.74
C SER A 18 6.10 -0.26 2.17
N ALA A 19 5.19 0.45 2.85
CA ALA A 19 4.82 0.13 4.22
C ALA A 19 4.12 -1.23 4.32
N LEU A 20 3.31 -1.60 3.33
CA LEU A 20 2.50 -2.81 3.34
C LEU A 20 3.14 -4.01 2.62
N TYR A 21 4.23 -3.82 1.91
CA TYR A 21 4.82 -4.78 0.98
C TYR A 21 4.99 -6.20 1.53
N GLU A 22 5.49 -6.35 2.75
CA GLU A 22 5.82 -7.66 3.33
C GLU A 22 4.79 -8.19 4.33
N LEU A 23 3.69 -7.49 4.53
CA LEU A 23 2.70 -7.86 5.54
C LEU A 23 1.73 -8.95 5.07
N GLY A 24 1.78 -9.30 3.79
CA GLY A 24 0.95 -10.35 3.20
C GLY A 24 -0.44 -9.87 2.79
N GLY A 25 -0.66 -8.57 2.74
CA GLY A 25 -1.86 -7.97 2.20
C GLY A 25 -1.76 -7.72 0.69
N MET A 26 -2.89 -7.55 0.04
CA MET A 26 -3.01 -7.08 -1.32
C MET A 26 -3.20 -5.57 -1.32
N THR A 27 -2.26 -4.83 -1.89
CA THR A 27 -2.36 -3.38 -2.06
C THR A 27 -2.87 -3.07 -3.46
N VAL A 28 -3.98 -2.37 -3.55
CA VAL A 28 -4.62 -2.00 -4.81
C VAL A 28 -4.54 -0.50 -5.01
N VAL A 29 -3.82 -0.08 -6.02
CA VAL A 29 -3.77 1.32 -6.46
C VAL A 29 -4.88 1.56 -7.46
N HIS A 30 -5.85 2.40 -7.13
CA HIS A 30 -6.89 2.79 -8.09
C HIS A 30 -6.34 3.87 -9.01
N ASP A 31 -5.94 3.45 -10.20
CA ASP A 31 -5.29 4.32 -11.21
C ASP A 31 -5.36 3.72 -12.62
N ALA A 32 -5.00 4.54 -13.58
CA ALA A 32 -4.92 4.18 -15.00
C ALA A 32 -3.72 3.30 -15.39
N SER A 33 -2.87 2.92 -14.46
CA SER A 33 -1.69 2.08 -14.70
C SER A 33 -0.38 2.79 -15.09
N GLY A 34 -0.33 3.99 -15.50
CA GLY A 34 0.87 4.73 -15.89
C GLY A 34 2.14 4.48 -15.05
N CYS A 35 2.63 5.49 -14.37
CA CYS A 35 3.85 5.39 -13.55
C CYS A 35 3.74 4.42 -12.36
N ASN A 36 2.53 4.13 -11.90
CA ASN A 36 2.32 3.24 -10.76
C ASN A 36 2.65 1.76 -11.04
N SER A 37 2.72 1.35 -12.29
CA SER A 37 3.11 -0.01 -12.67
C SER A 37 4.51 -0.39 -12.19
N THR A 38 5.38 0.57 -11.98
CA THR A 38 6.75 0.35 -11.50
C THR A 38 6.78 -0.23 -10.09
N TYR A 39 5.81 0.11 -9.24
CA TYR A 39 5.71 -0.44 -7.87
C TYR A 39 5.46 -1.96 -7.85
N ALA A 40 4.81 -2.47 -8.87
CA ALA A 40 4.52 -3.90 -8.99
C ALA A 40 5.61 -4.67 -9.71
N THR A 41 6.63 -4.02 -10.25
CA THR A 41 7.65 -4.64 -11.09
C THR A 41 9.03 -4.69 -10.41
N HIS A 42 9.98 -3.86 -10.84
CA HIS A 42 11.39 -4.00 -10.46
C HIS A 42 11.88 -2.94 -9.47
N ASP A 43 11.08 -1.93 -9.20
CA ASP A 43 11.54 -0.79 -8.42
C ASP A 43 11.56 -1.05 -6.92
N GLU A 44 10.80 -2.06 -6.48
CA GLU A 44 10.89 -2.49 -5.10
C GLU A 44 11.98 -3.56 -4.95
N PRO A 45 13.07 -3.30 -4.19
CA PRO A 45 14.23 -4.19 -4.12
C PRO A 45 13.91 -5.60 -3.62
N ARG A 46 12.86 -5.76 -2.83
CA ARG A 46 12.45 -7.07 -2.28
C ARG A 46 11.65 -7.93 -3.24
N TRP A 47 11.30 -7.41 -4.39
CA TRP A 47 10.62 -8.15 -5.43
C TRP A 47 11.36 -9.45 -5.82
N TYR A 48 12.68 -9.43 -5.78
CA TYR A 48 13.51 -10.59 -6.09
C TYR A 48 13.41 -11.71 -5.06
N ASP A 49 13.13 -11.36 -3.81
CA ASP A 49 13.04 -12.32 -2.71
C ASP A 49 11.60 -12.73 -2.40
N ARG A 50 10.65 -11.87 -2.68
CA ARG A 50 9.22 -12.08 -2.40
C ARG A 50 8.35 -11.50 -3.51
N LYS A 51 7.32 -12.25 -3.90
CA LYS A 51 6.34 -11.73 -4.86
C LYS A 51 5.55 -10.60 -4.22
N SER A 52 5.40 -9.51 -4.96
CA SER A 52 4.54 -8.40 -4.60
C SER A 52 3.06 -8.77 -4.83
N MET A 53 2.21 -8.34 -3.92
CA MET A 53 0.76 -8.30 -4.14
C MET A 53 0.29 -6.85 -4.30
N ILE A 54 0.99 -6.09 -5.12
CA ILE A 54 0.61 -4.73 -5.51
C ILE A 54 -0.04 -4.79 -6.88
N TYR A 55 -1.24 -4.28 -6.99
CA TYR A 55 -2.05 -4.28 -8.21
C TYR A 55 -2.53 -2.88 -8.54
N ILE A 56 -2.78 -2.66 -9.82
CA ILE A 56 -3.33 -1.42 -10.32
C ILE A 56 -4.64 -1.74 -11.01
N SER A 57 -5.66 -0.95 -10.74
CA SER A 57 -7.02 -1.22 -11.23
C SER A 57 -7.21 -1.05 -12.73
N ALA A 58 -6.22 -0.49 -13.43
CA ALA A 58 -6.27 -0.19 -14.86
C ALA A 58 -7.53 0.62 -15.24
N LEU A 59 -7.77 1.70 -14.49
CA LEU A 59 -8.86 2.64 -14.73
C LEU A 59 -8.80 3.16 -16.17
N THR A 60 -9.86 2.97 -16.93
CA THR A 60 -9.97 3.51 -18.29
C THR A 60 -10.59 4.91 -18.29
N GLU A 61 -10.40 5.66 -19.38
CA GLU A 61 -11.03 6.96 -19.54
C GLU A 61 -12.57 6.86 -19.45
N ALA A 62 -13.15 5.81 -20.04
CA ALA A 62 -14.59 5.56 -19.97
C ALA A 62 -15.04 5.31 -18.52
N ASP A 63 -14.30 4.50 -17.75
CA ASP A 63 -14.62 4.24 -16.36
C ASP A 63 -14.53 5.53 -15.51
N ALA A 64 -13.54 6.38 -15.77
CA ALA A 64 -13.38 7.65 -15.07
C ALA A 64 -14.49 8.66 -15.35
N VAL A 65 -15.00 8.69 -16.59
CA VAL A 65 -16.05 9.63 -16.99
C VAL A 65 -17.46 9.13 -16.62
N MET A 66 -17.72 7.85 -16.79
CA MET A 66 -19.05 7.26 -16.59
C MET A 66 -19.31 6.82 -15.15
N GLY A 67 -18.27 6.65 -14.37
CA GLY A 67 -18.32 5.98 -13.07
C GLY A 67 -18.56 4.48 -13.21
N ASN A 68 -17.62 3.65 -12.83
CA ASN A 68 -17.77 2.19 -12.90
C ASN A 68 -17.19 1.51 -11.65
N ASP A 69 -17.63 1.99 -10.51
CA ASP A 69 -17.17 1.53 -9.18
C ASP A 69 -17.41 0.03 -9.01
N GLY A 70 -18.53 -0.47 -9.52
CA GLY A 70 -18.86 -1.90 -9.48
C GLY A 70 -17.86 -2.79 -10.25
N LYS A 71 -17.19 -2.27 -11.29
CA LYS A 71 -16.11 -3.01 -11.97
C LYS A 71 -14.90 -3.13 -11.05
N PHE A 72 -14.50 -2.03 -10.43
CA PHE A 72 -13.38 -2.00 -9.49
C PHE A 72 -13.59 -3.02 -8.36
N ILE A 73 -14.76 -3.00 -7.73
CA ILE A 73 -15.11 -3.90 -6.62
C ILE A 73 -15.01 -5.36 -7.07
N ARG A 74 -15.65 -5.72 -8.18
CA ARG A 74 -15.62 -7.10 -8.71
C ARG A 74 -14.21 -7.57 -9.07
N ASP A 75 -13.40 -6.72 -9.70
CA ASP A 75 -12.06 -7.07 -10.12
C ASP A 75 -11.14 -7.30 -8.90
N VAL A 76 -11.27 -6.46 -7.86
CA VAL A 76 -10.55 -6.63 -6.60
C VAL A 76 -10.99 -7.89 -5.85
N ALA A 77 -12.29 -8.12 -5.74
CA ALA A 77 -12.82 -9.31 -5.08
C ALA A 77 -12.38 -10.60 -5.78
N LYS A 78 -12.41 -10.61 -7.12
CA LYS A 78 -11.91 -11.74 -7.91
C LYS A 78 -10.43 -11.99 -7.68
N ALA A 79 -9.59 -10.96 -7.72
CA ALA A 79 -8.16 -11.08 -7.48
C ALA A 79 -7.87 -11.59 -6.05
N ALA A 80 -8.61 -11.11 -5.06
CA ALA A 80 -8.49 -11.57 -3.68
C ALA A 80 -8.82 -13.07 -3.54
N GLY A 81 -9.83 -13.56 -4.25
CA GLY A 81 -10.18 -14.97 -4.27
C GLY A 81 -9.09 -15.87 -4.87
N GLU A 82 -8.39 -15.38 -5.89
CA GLU A 82 -7.30 -16.11 -6.55
C GLU A 82 -5.99 -16.09 -5.72
N LEU A 83 -5.72 -15.00 -5.02
CA LEU A 83 -4.44 -14.74 -4.36
C LEU A 83 -4.44 -15.04 -2.86
N SER A 84 -5.60 -15.08 -2.24
CA SER A 84 -5.79 -15.33 -0.81
C SER A 84 -4.93 -14.42 0.09
N PRO A 85 -5.01 -13.10 -0.03
CA PRO A 85 -4.26 -12.17 0.81
C PRO A 85 -4.80 -12.21 2.25
N LYS A 86 -4.02 -11.69 3.20
CA LYS A 86 -4.45 -11.56 4.60
C LYS A 86 -5.40 -10.38 4.83
N PHE A 87 -5.29 -9.36 4.03
CA PHE A 87 -6.12 -8.14 4.03
C PHE A 87 -6.01 -7.45 2.67
N ILE A 88 -6.87 -6.49 2.44
CA ILE A 88 -6.85 -5.65 1.23
C ILE A 88 -6.66 -4.19 1.64
N ALA A 89 -5.70 -3.51 1.05
CA ALA A 89 -5.49 -2.09 1.22
C ALA A 89 -5.72 -1.38 -0.11
N ILE A 90 -6.57 -0.36 -0.11
CA ILE A 90 -6.84 0.46 -1.29
C ILE A 90 -6.11 1.79 -1.11
N CYS A 91 -5.45 2.27 -2.15
CA CYS A 91 -4.88 3.60 -2.21
C CYS A 91 -5.30 4.30 -3.50
N GLY A 92 -5.51 5.61 -3.38
CA GLY A 92 -5.94 6.47 -4.46
C GLY A 92 -4.77 7.09 -5.21
N SER A 93 -5.08 7.57 -6.40
CA SER A 93 -4.21 8.36 -7.26
C SER A 93 -4.91 9.68 -7.64
N PRO A 94 -4.22 10.61 -8.32
CA PRO A 94 -4.82 11.90 -8.68
C PRO A 94 -6.11 11.78 -9.51
N MET A 95 -6.17 10.84 -10.43
CA MET A 95 -7.31 10.73 -11.34
C MET A 95 -8.62 10.35 -10.63
N PRO A 96 -8.71 9.27 -9.87
CA PRO A 96 -9.93 8.95 -9.11
C PRO A 96 -10.26 10.00 -8.04
N ALA A 97 -9.25 10.65 -7.46
CA ALA A 97 -9.48 11.75 -6.52
C ALA A 97 -10.20 12.94 -7.20
N MET A 98 -9.87 13.23 -8.45
CA MET A 98 -10.53 14.29 -9.23
C MET A 98 -11.95 13.91 -9.65
N THR A 99 -12.23 12.64 -9.89
CA THR A 99 -13.57 12.15 -10.28
C THR A 99 -14.49 11.91 -9.08
N GLY A 100 -13.97 12.00 -7.85
CA GLY A 100 -14.75 11.86 -6.62
C GLY A 100 -15.10 10.41 -6.28
N PHE A 101 -14.22 9.46 -6.61
CA PHE A 101 -14.41 8.06 -6.27
C PHE A 101 -14.53 7.85 -4.75
N ASP A 102 -15.57 7.11 -4.32
CA ASP A 102 -15.81 6.83 -2.90
C ASP A 102 -15.05 5.57 -2.45
N TYR A 103 -13.83 5.77 -1.98
CA TYR A 103 -12.97 4.68 -1.49
C TYR A 103 -13.51 3.99 -0.25
N SER A 104 -14.19 4.72 0.63
CA SER A 104 -14.71 4.16 1.86
C SER A 104 -15.85 3.18 1.56
N SER A 105 -16.77 3.59 0.73
CA SER A 105 -17.87 2.73 0.27
C SER A 105 -17.37 1.51 -0.49
N ALA A 106 -16.39 1.69 -1.36
CA ALA A 106 -15.77 0.58 -2.10
C ALA A 106 -15.05 -0.41 -1.16
N ALA A 107 -14.35 0.07 -0.15
CA ALA A 107 -13.68 -0.79 0.84
C ALA A 107 -14.69 -1.63 1.63
N GLU A 108 -15.78 -1.03 2.11
CA GLU A 108 -16.85 -1.74 2.82
C GLU A 108 -17.50 -2.82 1.95
N GLU A 109 -17.73 -2.53 0.68
CA GLU A 109 -18.34 -3.48 -0.24
C GLU A 109 -17.40 -4.65 -0.57
N ILE A 110 -16.12 -4.38 -0.80
CA ILE A 110 -15.10 -5.42 -1.01
C ILE A 110 -14.97 -6.30 0.25
N GLU A 111 -14.94 -5.71 1.44
CA GLU A 111 -14.90 -6.47 2.70
C GLU A 111 -16.13 -7.38 2.84
N ARG A 112 -17.31 -6.89 2.50
CA ARG A 112 -18.55 -7.69 2.51
C ARG A 112 -18.52 -8.85 1.52
N GLU A 113 -17.97 -8.64 0.33
CA GLU A 113 -17.89 -9.68 -0.70
C GLU A 113 -16.82 -10.73 -0.42
N THR A 114 -15.68 -10.30 0.12
CA THR A 114 -14.52 -11.19 0.29
C THR A 114 -14.40 -11.77 1.69
N GLY A 115 -15.01 -11.14 2.70
CA GLY A 115 -14.81 -11.46 4.11
C GLY A 115 -13.41 -11.10 4.65
N LEU A 116 -12.61 -10.38 3.86
CA LEU A 116 -11.27 -9.95 4.24
C LEU A 116 -11.30 -8.52 4.74
N THR A 117 -10.59 -8.24 5.82
CA THR A 117 -10.43 -6.87 6.31
C THR A 117 -9.90 -5.98 5.18
N THR A 118 -10.70 -5.00 4.80
CA THR A 118 -10.42 -4.07 3.70
C THR A 118 -10.43 -2.65 4.20
N PHE A 119 -9.43 -1.86 3.85
CA PHE A 119 -9.33 -0.48 4.27
C PHE A 119 -8.75 0.41 3.18
N PHE A 120 -9.10 1.68 3.23
CA PHE A 120 -8.55 2.72 2.38
C PHE A 120 -7.48 3.50 3.15
N VAL A 121 -6.37 3.79 2.48
CA VAL A 121 -5.36 4.75 2.93
C VAL A 121 -5.53 6.01 2.13
N ASP A 122 -5.81 7.13 2.82
CA ASP A 122 -6.08 8.41 2.17
C ASP A 122 -4.86 8.93 1.42
N THR A 123 -4.83 8.63 0.14
CA THR A 123 -3.79 9.03 -0.81
C THR A 123 -4.42 9.58 -2.08
N ASN A 124 -3.74 10.51 -2.71
CA ASN A 124 -4.16 11.12 -3.96
C ASN A 124 -2.99 11.46 -4.91
N GLY A 125 -1.79 11.00 -4.57
CA GLY A 125 -0.57 11.27 -5.34
C GLY A 125 0.03 12.67 -5.15
N THR A 126 -0.56 13.52 -4.31
CA THR A 126 -0.07 14.90 -4.07
C THR A 126 0.62 15.07 -2.71
N HIS A 127 0.43 14.13 -1.80
CA HIS A 127 1.10 14.13 -0.50
C HIS A 127 2.48 13.48 -0.58
N SER A 128 3.24 13.61 0.51
CA SER A 128 4.58 13.02 0.59
C SER A 128 4.53 11.51 0.83
N TYR A 129 5.61 10.82 0.46
CA TYR A 129 5.85 9.42 0.79
C TYR A 129 5.61 9.11 2.27
N LEU A 130 6.10 9.98 3.17
CA LEU A 130 5.95 9.79 4.62
C LEU A 130 4.48 9.78 5.06
N GLN A 131 3.66 10.64 4.50
CA GLN A 131 2.22 10.67 4.82
C GLN A 131 1.51 9.38 4.38
N GLY A 132 1.86 8.84 3.22
CA GLY A 132 1.32 7.55 2.78
C GLY A 132 1.75 6.39 3.68
N ALA A 133 3.04 6.33 4.04
CA ALA A 133 3.55 5.31 4.95
C ALA A 133 2.94 5.43 6.36
N GLU A 134 2.80 6.65 6.89
CA GLU A 134 2.12 6.92 8.16
C GLU A 134 0.68 6.44 8.15
N GLY A 135 -0.08 6.80 7.11
CA GLY A 135 -1.47 6.37 6.95
C GLY A 135 -1.62 4.85 6.90
N ALA A 136 -0.71 4.17 6.18
CA ALA A 136 -0.70 2.72 6.10
C ALA A 136 -0.41 2.07 7.46
N PHE A 137 0.63 2.50 8.16
CA PHE A 137 0.96 1.99 9.49
C PHE A 137 -0.13 2.28 10.52
N LEU A 138 -0.77 3.44 10.46
CA LEU A 138 -1.87 3.79 11.36
C LEU A 138 -3.06 2.85 11.17
N ASN A 139 -3.43 2.53 9.93
CA ASN A 139 -4.50 1.56 9.66
C ASN A 139 -4.13 0.16 10.15
N ILE A 140 -2.92 -0.32 9.88
CA ILE A 140 -2.44 -1.60 10.40
C ILE A 140 -2.49 -1.62 11.94
N ALA A 141 -2.05 -0.57 12.59
CA ALA A 141 -2.08 -0.50 14.04
C ALA A 141 -3.50 -0.54 14.59
N LYS A 142 -4.43 0.22 14.01
CA LYS A 142 -5.84 0.26 14.43
C LYS A 142 -6.57 -1.07 14.21
N LEU A 143 -6.30 -1.75 13.11
CA LEU A 143 -7.06 -2.94 12.71
C LEU A 143 -6.47 -4.25 13.24
N PHE A 144 -5.17 -4.33 13.42
CA PHE A 144 -4.49 -5.60 13.74
C PHE A 144 -3.72 -5.61 15.04
N CYS A 145 -3.43 -4.46 15.67
CA CYS A 145 -2.77 -4.42 16.95
C CYS A 145 -3.78 -4.55 18.09
N CYS A 146 -3.62 -5.58 18.92
CA CYS A 146 -4.43 -5.78 20.10
C CYS A 146 -3.77 -5.14 21.32
N GLU A 147 -4.57 -4.59 22.22
CA GLU A 147 -4.09 -4.17 23.53
C GLU A 147 -3.68 -5.37 24.39
N GLY A 148 -2.70 -5.17 25.27
CA GLY A 148 -2.58 -6.00 26.46
C GLY A 148 -1.70 -7.22 26.42
N LYS A 149 -0.72 -7.34 25.54
CA LYS A 149 0.34 -8.34 25.75
C LYS A 149 1.32 -7.87 26.82
N GLU A 150 1.71 -8.79 27.72
CA GLU A 150 2.75 -8.51 28.71
C GLU A 150 4.03 -8.02 28.04
N LYS A 151 4.64 -7.00 28.65
CA LYS A 151 5.92 -6.48 28.18
C LYS A 151 6.99 -7.56 28.33
N GLN A 152 7.64 -7.91 27.23
CA GLN A 152 8.81 -8.77 27.29
C GLN A 152 9.99 -7.94 27.78
N ALA A 153 10.64 -8.41 28.86
CA ALA A 153 11.88 -7.79 29.33
C ALA A 153 12.98 -7.91 28.26
N ASN A 154 13.80 -6.89 28.14
CA ASN A 154 14.93 -6.83 27.19
C ASN A 154 14.52 -7.01 25.72
N SER A 155 13.38 -6.47 25.34
CA SER A 155 12.91 -6.47 23.95
C SER A 155 12.65 -5.06 23.42
N VAL A 156 12.89 -4.87 22.14
CA VAL A 156 12.65 -3.62 21.42
C VAL A 156 11.95 -3.93 20.09
N ASN A 157 10.97 -3.11 19.73
CA ASN A 157 10.31 -3.18 18.43
C ASN A 157 10.98 -2.19 17.47
N ILE A 158 11.33 -2.66 16.28
CA ILE A 158 11.74 -1.80 15.16
C ILE A 158 10.52 -1.58 14.29
N ILE A 159 10.05 -0.32 14.20
CA ILE A 159 8.86 0.08 13.45
C ILE A 159 9.27 1.05 12.34
N GLY A 160 8.59 1.00 11.20
CA GLY A 160 8.80 1.94 10.09
C GLY A 160 10.00 1.63 9.19
N ALA A 161 10.58 0.43 9.30
CA ALA A 161 11.65 -0.01 8.42
C ALA A 161 11.10 -0.42 7.05
N THR A 162 10.69 0.54 6.23
CA THR A 162 10.21 0.29 4.88
C THR A 162 11.36 -0.03 3.92
N PRO A 163 11.13 -0.81 2.86
CA PRO A 163 12.18 -1.19 1.90
C PRO A 163 12.87 -0.03 1.21
N LEU A 164 12.16 1.06 0.94
CA LEU A 164 12.74 2.23 0.26
C LEU A 164 13.66 3.04 1.17
N ASP A 165 13.37 3.10 2.46
CA ASP A 165 14.17 3.87 3.43
C ASP A 165 15.33 3.04 3.99
N PHE A 166 15.15 1.73 4.06
CA PHE A 166 16.12 0.80 4.61
C PHE A 166 16.53 -0.18 3.53
N SER A 167 17.62 0.12 2.85
CA SER A 167 18.11 -0.71 1.75
C SER A 167 18.25 -2.18 2.16
N VAL A 168 17.97 -3.02 1.23
CA VAL A 168 17.55 -4.42 1.32
C VAL A 168 18.34 -5.30 2.27
N ASN A 169 19.62 -5.06 2.48
CA ASN A 169 20.44 -6.13 3.04
C ASN A 169 21.16 -5.82 4.35
N THR A 170 21.22 -4.59 4.79
CA THR A 170 22.10 -4.28 5.92
C THR A 170 21.54 -3.36 7.00
N SER A 171 20.61 -2.46 6.66
CA SER A 171 20.18 -1.42 7.60
C SER A 171 19.48 -2.01 8.82
N VAL A 172 18.48 -2.86 8.65
CA VAL A 172 17.77 -3.51 9.76
C VAL A 172 18.68 -4.48 10.51
N SER A 173 19.52 -5.23 9.78
CA SER A 173 20.50 -6.13 10.39
C SER A 173 21.55 -5.38 11.21
N SER A 174 21.95 -4.20 10.77
CA SER A 174 22.86 -3.34 11.48
C SER A 174 22.23 -2.77 12.75
N ILE A 175 20.98 -2.31 12.68
CA ILE A 175 20.22 -1.86 13.85
C ILE A 175 20.12 -2.99 14.88
N LYS A 176 19.77 -4.21 14.44
CA LYS A 176 19.69 -5.38 15.33
C LYS A 176 21.00 -5.75 16.00
N LYS A 177 22.15 -5.44 15.40
CA LYS A 177 23.48 -5.66 16.01
C LYS A 177 23.83 -4.60 17.03
N TRP A 178 23.19 -3.44 16.97
CA TRP A 178 23.40 -2.33 17.91
C TRP A 178 22.54 -2.45 19.16
N LEU A 179 21.42 -3.13 19.08
CA LEU A 179 20.48 -3.40 20.17
C LEU A 179 20.87 -4.67 20.95
#